data_05913e30a613d357502c6b844eb9a357
#
_entry.id   05913e30a613d357502c6b844eb9a357
#
_cell.length_a   1.000
_cell.length_b   1.000
_cell.length_c   1.000
_cell.angle_alpha   90.00
_cell.angle_beta   90.00
_cell.angle_gamma   90.00
#
_symmetry.space_group_name_H-M   'P 1'
#
loop_
_entity.id
_entity.type
_entity.pdbx_description
1 polymer ?
#
loop_
_entity_poly.entity_id
_entity_poly.type
_entity_poly.pdbx_seq_one_letter_code
_entity_poly.pdbx_strand_id
1 'polypeptide(L)'
;RMRLTKEIRDYILSSRQVVESQVDYLRERGEDVEKLTINFAYNENGHRIDYDAVWEVLKKYPDVNAVSGGMKNIEVTKKGVSKASGLLYLGKKLGIAPEEMMVFGDSGNDLDMIKMAGIGVAMANAEPEVLKAADFVTKSNNENGVGGFLVSADY
;
A
#
# COMPACT_ATOMS: atom_id res chain seq x y z
N ARG A 1 -3.72 -16.82 10.90
CA ARG A 1 -5.05 -16.31 10.45
C ARG A 1 -5.34 -15.06 11.25
N MET A 2 -5.25 -13.90 10.63
CA MET A 2 -5.84 -12.69 11.22
C MET A 2 -7.35 -12.93 11.27
N ARG A 3 -7.90 -13.17 12.46
CA ARG A 3 -9.34 -13.27 12.63
C ARG A 3 -9.90 -11.85 12.65
N LEU A 4 -10.49 -11.43 11.54
CA LEU A 4 -11.28 -10.21 11.50
C LEU A 4 -12.37 -10.32 12.56
N THR A 5 -12.57 -9.26 13.36
CA THR A 5 -13.73 -9.20 14.26
C THR A 5 -15.01 -9.24 13.43
N LYS A 6 -16.14 -9.60 14.06
CA LYS A 6 -17.42 -9.66 13.36
C LYS A 6 -17.76 -8.29 12.76
N GLU A 7 -17.55 -7.22 13.51
CA GLU A 7 -17.83 -5.84 13.07
C GLU A 7 -17.02 -5.46 11.82
N ILE A 8 -15.71 -5.76 11.79
CA ILE A 8 -14.86 -5.49 10.63
C ILE A 8 -15.31 -6.32 9.42
N ARG A 9 -15.65 -7.57 9.64
CA ARG A 9 -16.15 -8.44 8.58
C ARG A 9 -17.48 -7.95 8.01
N ASP A 10 -18.43 -7.59 8.86
CA ASP A 10 -19.75 -7.10 8.47
C ASP A 10 -19.61 -5.77 7.71
N TYR A 11 -18.74 -4.86 8.16
CA TYR A 11 -18.41 -3.63 7.44
C TYR A 11 -17.82 -3.91 6.05
N ILE A 12 -16.83 -4.80 5.94
CA ILE A 12 -16.24 -5.18 4.65
C ILE A 12 -17.31 -5.74 3.70
N LEU A 13 -18.19 -6.62 4.20
CA LEU A 13 -19.22 -7.23 3.36
C LEU A 13 -20.30 -6.23 2.95
N SER A 14 -20.67 -5.28 3.83
CA SER A 14 -21.67 -4.25 3.52
C SER A 14 -21.16 -3.18 2.55
N SER A 15 -19.85 -2.94 2.50
CA SER A 15 -19.20 -1.93 1.65
C SER A 15 -18.74 -2.47 0.29
N ARG A 16 -18.96 -3.75 -0.01
CA ARG A 16 -18.48 -4.41 -1.23
C ARG A 16 -19.60 -5.12 -1.97
N GLN A 17 -19.54 -5.08 -3.28
CA GLN A 17 -20.37 -5.90 -4.14
C GLN A 17 -19.63 -7.21 -4.46
N VAL A 18 -20.28 -8.34 -4.20
CA VAL A 18 -19.76 -9.67 -4.58
C VAL A 18 -20.30 -10.00 -5.97
N VAL A 19 -19.42 -10.34 -6.89
CA VAL A 19 -19.75 -10.71 -8.27
C VAL A 19 -19.06 -12.02 -8.63
N GLU A 20 -19.67 -12.80 -9.51
CA GLU A 20 -19.09 -14.08 -9.98
C GLU A 20 -17.86 -13.84 -10.85
N SER A 21 -17.92 -12.86 -11.76
CA SER A 21 -16.83 -12.46 -12.64
C SER A 21 -16.64 -10.95 -12.54
N GLN A 22 -15.52 -10.53 -11.97
CA GLN A 22 -15.15 -9.11 -11.92
C GLN A 22 -14.93 -8.54 -13.31
N VAL A 23 -14.38 -9.34 -14.23
CA VAL A 23 -14.09 -8.91 -15.60
C VAL A 23 -15.36 -8.61 -16.37
N ASP A 24 -16.36 -9.50 -16.29
CA ASP A 24 -17.63 -9.31 -17.01
C ASP A 24 -18.42 -8.16 -16.39
N TYR A 25 -18.46 -8.07 -15.07
CA TYR A 25 -19.08 -6.96 -14.34
C TYR A 25 -18.54 -5.60 -14.78
N LEU A 26 -17.21 -5.45 -14.88
CA LEU A 26 -16.58 -4.20 -15.27
C LEU A 26 -16.80 -3.87 -16.75
N ARG A 27 -16.76 -4.91 -17.65
CA ARG A 27 -17.04 -4.74 -19.06
C ARG A 27 -18.46 -4.26 -19.35
N GLU A 28 -19.44 -4.84 -18.65
CA GLU A 28 -20.84 -4.45 -18.79
C GLU A 28 -21.11 -3.00 -18.35
N ARG A 29 -20.36 -2.53 -17.36
CA ARG A 29 -20.47 -1.15 -16.85
C ARG A 29 -19.61 -0.15 -17.62
N GLY A 30 -18.65 -0.60 -18.41
CA GLY A 30 -17.68 0.27 -19.07
C GLY A 30 -16.79 1.03 -18.08
N GLU A 31 -16.53 0.44 -16.91
CA GLU A 31 -15.72 1.04 -15.85
C GLU A 31 -14.27 0.56 -15.92
N ASP A 32 -13.34 1.50 -15.68
CA ASP A 32 -11.92 1.19 -15.56
C ASP A 32 -11.56 0.77 -14.14
N VAL A 33 -10.50 -0.04 -14.03
CA VAL A 33 -9.95 -0.50 -12.74
C VAL A 33 -8.88 0.46 -12.27
N GLU A 34 -9.12 1.15 -11.16
CA GLU A 34 -8.12 2.02 -10.54
C GLU A 34 -7.05 1.21 -9.79
N LYS A 35 -7.48 0.20 -9.04
CA LYS A 35 -6.60 -0.69 -8.26
C LYS A 35 -7.21 -2.08 -8.13
N LEU A 36 -6.36 -3.11 -8.29
CA LEU A 36 -6.68 -4.49 -7.98
C LEU A 36 -5.90 -4.92 -6.73
N THR A 37 -6.58 -5.55 -5.79
CA THR A 37 -5.95 -6.18 -4.62
C THR A 37 -6.18 -7.69 -4.67
N ILE A 38 -5.10 -8.46 -4.73
CA ILE A 38 -5.13 -9.91 -4.79
C ILE A 38 -4.79 -10.46 -3.40
N ASN A 39 -5.76 -11.10 -2.77
CA ASN A 39 -5.61 -11.77 -1.48
C ASN A 39 -5.42 -13.27 -1.70
N PHE A 40 -4.62 -13.90 -0.84
CA PHE A 40 -4.23 -15.30 -0.96
C PHE A 40 -4.82 -16.14 0.17
N ALA A 41 -5.27 -17.33 -0.17
CA ALA A 41 -5.51 -18.37 0.81
C ALA A 41 -4.18 -18.93 1.33
N TYR A 42 -4.22 -19.57 2.50
CA TYR A 42 -3.06 -20.21 3.11
C TYR A 42 -3.28 -21.73 3.16
N ASN A 43 -2.24 -22.48 2.84
CA ASN A 43 -2.22 -23.91 3.04
C ASN A 43 -2.04 -24.28 4.53
N GLU A 44 -2.04 -25.58 4.84
CA GLU A 44 -1.89 -26.10 6.20
C GLU A 44 -0.58 -25.70 6.87
N ASN A 45 0.46 -25.45 6.08
CA ASN A 45 1.79 -25.03 6.53
C ASN A 45 1.94 -23.50 6.66
N GLY A 46 0.87 -22.73 6.44
CA GLY A 46 0.88 -21.28 6.54
C GLY A 46 1.50 -20.56 5.33
N HIS A 47 1.75 -21.25 4.22
CA HIS A 47 2.22 -20.64 2.98
C HIS A 47 1.05 -20.15 2.13
N ARG A 48 1.25 -19.03 1.44
CA ARG A 48 0.26 -18.47 0.50
C ARG A 48 0.17 -19.36 -0.74
N ILE A 49 -1.06 -19.78 -1.07
CA ILE A 49 -1.34 -20.57 -2.26
C ILE A 49 -1.20 -19.66 -3.49
N ASP A 50 -0.48 -20.11 -4.51
CA ASP A 50 -0.30 -19.46 -5.82
C ASP A 50 0.36 -18.07 -5.80
N TYR A 51 0.93 -17.62 -4.68
CA TYR A 51 1.54 -16.29 -4.57
C TYR A 51 2.65 -16.07 -5.62
N ASP A 52 3.58 -17.00 -5.74
CA ASP A 52 4.69 -16.88 -6.68
C ASP A 52 4.20 -17.00 -8.13
N ALA A 53 3.22 -17.87 -8.39
CA ALA A 53 2.61 -18.01 -9.71
C ALA A 53 1.94 -16.72 -10.17
N VAL A 54 1.26 -16.00 -9.29
CA VAL A 54 0.66 -14.70 -9.60
C VAL A 54 1.74 -13.67 -9.95
N TRP A 55 2.86 -13.64 -9.20
CA TRP A 55 3.98 -12.76 -9.54
C TRP A 55 4.54 -13.05 -10.93
N GLU A 56 4.72 -14.32 -11.30
CA GLU A 56 5.19 -14.71 -12.65
C GLU A 56 4.20 -14.29 -13.76
N VAL A 57 2.91 -14.30 -13.47
CA VAL A 57 1.90 -13.77 -14.40
C VAL A 57 2.03 -12.25 -14.53
N LEU A 58 2.09 -11.52 -13.41
CA LEU A 58 2.14 -10.06 -13.40
C LEU A 58 3.38 -9.49 -14.11
N LYS A 59 4.51 -10.17 -14.04
CA LYS A 59 5.73 -9.81 -14.80
C LYS A 59 5.54 -9.74 -16.32
N LYS A 60 4.54 -10.41 -16.86
CA LYS A 60 4.23 -10.41 -18.30
C LYS A 60 3.46 -9.16 -18.77
N TYR A 61 3.01 -8.34 -17.81
CA TYR A 61 2.23 -7.13 -18.07
C TYR A 61 3.04 -5.88 -17.73
N PRO A 62 3.80 -5.31 -18.70
CA PRO A 62 4.70 -4.17 -18.43
C PRO A 62 3.97 -2.86 -18.12
N ASP A 63 2.66 -2.80 -18.38
CA ASP A 63 1.83 -1.61 -18.18
C ASP A 63 1.19 -1.53 -16.79
N VAL A 64 1.45 -2.52 -15.94
CA VAL A 64 1.00 -2.50 -14.55
C VAL A 64 2.18 -2.35 -13.59
N ASN A 65 1.90 -1.77 -12.44
CA ASN A 65 2.77 -1.75 -11.29
C ASN A 65 2.19 -2.70 -10.24
N ALA A 66 2.97 -3.66 -9.76
CA ALA A 66 2.57 -4.61 -8.75
C ALA A 66 3.52 -4.50 -7.55
N VAL A 67 2.96 -4.36 -6.36
CA VAL A 67 3.71 -4.23 -5.11
C VAL A 67 3.12 -5.15 -4.03
N SER A 68 3.95 -5.58 -3.09
CA SER A 68 3.48 -6.27 -1.89
C SER A 68 2.83 -5.26 -0.95
N GLY A 69 1.60 -5.52 -0.54
CA GLY A 69 0.92 -4.70 0.47
C GLY A 69 1.15 -5.24 1.89
N GLY A 70 0.90 -4.40 2.90
CA GLY A 70 1.17 -4.68 4.31
C GLY A 70 0.43 -5.90 4.90
N MET A 71 -0.63 -6.37 4.26
CA MET A 71 -1.34 -7.61 4.61
C MET A 71 -0.88 -8.83 3.81
N LYS A 72 0.33 -8.77 3.24
CA LYS A 72 0.89 -9.83 2.39
C LYS A 72 0.00 -10.19 1.18
N ASN A 73 -0.77 -9.24 0.70
CA ASN A 73 -1.49 -9.28 -0.57
C ASN A 73 -0.61 -8.71 -1.70
N ILE A 74 -1.10 -8.74 -2.93
CA ILE A 74 -0.49 -8.01 -4.04
C ILE A 74 -1.45 -6.90 -4.44
N GLU A 75 -0.95 -5.67 -4.47
CA GLU A 75 -1.65 -4.52 -5.01
C GLU A 75 -1.15 -4.23 -6.43
N VAL A 76 -2.07 -4.11 -7.35
CA VAL A 76 -1.79 -3.85 -8.77
C VAL A 76 -2.46 -2.56 -9.18
N THR A 77 -1.69 -1.64 -9.76
CA THR A 77 -2.14 -0.36 -10.29
C THR A 77 -1.62 -0.17 -11.71
N LYS A 78 -2.10 0.83 -12.43
CA LYS A 78 -1.49 1.23 -13.69
C LYS A 78 -0.04 1.65 -13.48
N LYS A 79 0.82 1.36 -14.44
CA LYS A 79 2.23 1.79 -14.41
C LYS A 79 2.36 3.30 -14.19
N GLY A 80 3.25 3.69 -13.29
CA GLY A 80 3.46 5.08 -12.90
C GLY A 80 2.48 5.60 -11.84
N VAL A 81 1.51 4.78 -11.41
CA VAL A 81 0.62 5.10 -10.29
C VAL A 81 1.17 4.47 -9.03
N SER A 82 1.55 5.30 -8.07
CA SER A 82 2.06 4.92 -6.75
C SER A 82 1.67 5.97 -5.71
N LYS A 83 1.92 5.72 -4.44
CA LYS A 83 1.74 6.72 -3.38
C LYS A 83 2.59 7.96 -3.65
N ALA A 84 3.83 7.78 -4.09
CA ALA A 84 4.73 8.87 -4.47
C ALA A 84 4.17 9.71 -5.62
N SER A 85 3.70 9.09 -6.71
CA SER A 85 3.14 9.84 -7.84
C SER A 85 1.87 10.61 -7.45
N GLY A 86 1.06 10.06 -6.54
CA GLY A 86 -0.10 10.75 -5.97
C GLY A 86 0.28 11.98 -5.16
N LEU A 87 1.31 11.88 -4.31
CA LEU A 87 1.82 13.01 -3.55
C LEU A 87 2.43 14.10 -4.44
N LEU A 88 3.22 13.71 -5.45
CA LEU A 88 3.78 14.66 -6.44
C LEU A 88 2.67 15.42 -7.18
N TYR A 89 1.61 14.70 -7.59
CA TYR A 89 0.47 15.33 -8.24
C TYR A 89 -0.26 16.32 -7.32
N LEU A 90 -0.48 15.94 -6.06
CA LEU A 90 -1.11 16.80 -5.06
C LEU A 90 -0.23 18.01 -4.73
N GLY A 91 1.07 17.79 -4.50
CA GLY A 91 2.04 18.85 -4.23
C GLY A 91 2.07 19.88 -5.34
N LYS A 92 2.13 19.43 -6.60
CA LYS A 92 2.05 20.33 -7.77
C LYS A 92 0.78 21.18 -7.79
N LYS A 93 -0.39 20.60 -7.40
CA LYS A 93 -1.64 21.36 -7.31
C LYS A 93 -1.66 22.38 -6.19
N LEU A 94 -1.00 22.09 -5.09
CA LEU A 94 -0.97 22.95 -3.90
C LEU A 94 0.23 23.91 -3.88
N GLY A 95 1.17 23.79 -4.82
CA GLY A 95 2.40 24.57 -4.84
C GLY A 95 3.41 24.14 -3.77
N ILE A 96 3.37 22.87 -3.34
CA ILE A 96 4.25 22.28 -2.35
C ILE A 96 5.31 21.43 -3.07
N ALA A 97 6.58 21.74 -2.89
CA ALA A 97 7.67 20.96 -3.44
C ALA A 97 7.89 19.65 -2.66
N PRO A 98 8.44 18.58 -3.26
CA PRO A 98 8.72 17.33 -2.56
C PRO A 98 9.62 17.53 -1.32
N GLU A 99 10.55 18.43 -1.38
CA GLU A 99 11.48 18.80 -0.30
C GLU A 99 10.78 19.42 0.92
N GLU A 100 9.56 19.94 0.72
CA GLU A 100 8.71 20.51 1.77
C GLU A 100 7.74 19.48 2.38
N MET A 101 7.79 18.21 1.90
CA MET A 101 6.90 17.15 2.37
C MET A 101 7.57 16.31 3.45
N MET A 102 6.82 16.01 4.49
CA MET A 102 7.13 14.94 5.44
C MET A 102 6.17 13.78 5.21
N VAL A 103 6.71 12.56 5.13
CA VAL A 103 5.93 11.34 4.89
C VAL A 103 6.26 10.26 5.91
N PHE A 104 5.27 9.42 6.20
CA PHE A 104 5.40 8.27 7.09
C PHE A 104 5.02 7.00 6.35
N GLY A 105 5.78 5.92 6.56
CA GLY A 105 5.50 4.66 5.88
C GLY A 105 6.02 3.44 6.63
N ASP A 106 5.49 2.25 6.29
CA ASP A 106 5.87 1.00 6.93
C ASP A 106 6.05 -0.19 5.96
N SER A 107 5.63 -0.07 4.69
CA SER A 107 5.65 -1.18 3.74
C SER A 107 6.20 -0.79 2.36
N GLY A 108 6.49 -1.79 1.52
CA GLY A 108 7.14 -1.57 0.22
C GLY A 108 6.43 -0.58 -0.71
N ASN A 109 5.10 -0.43 -0.59
CA ASN A 109 4.36 0.56 -1.36
C ASN A 109 4.57 2.01 -0.88
N ASP A 110 5.25 2.21 0.26
CA ASP A 110 5.63 3.51 0.81
C ASP A 110 7.05 3.93 0.42
N LEU A 111 7.86 2.97 -0.05
CA LEU A 111 9.29 3.16 -0.25
C LEU A 111 9.63 4.34 -1.17
N ASP A 112 8.90 4.49 -2.27
CA ASP A 112 9.14 5.57 -3.22
C ASP A 112 8.78 6.94 -2.63
N MET A 113 7.70 7.05 -1.84
CA MET A 113 7.37 8.32 -1.20
C MET A 113 8.34 8.67 -0.07
N ILE A 114 8.85 7.69 0.68
CA ILE A 114 9.90 7.87 1.70
C ILE A 114 11.17 8.45 1.07
N LYS A 115 11.58 7.94 -0.10
CA LYS A 115 12.79 8.42 -0.80
C LYS A 115 12.63 9.77 -1.47
N MET A 116 11.40 10.13 -1.83
CA MET A 116 11.10 11.33 -2.62
C MET A 116 10.93 12.57 -1.75
N ALA A 117 10.39 12.41 -0.55
CA ALA A 117 10.04 13.52 0.35
C ALA A 117 11.29 14.18 0.97
N GLY A 118 11.16 15.43 1.38
CA GLY A 118 12.21 16.12 2.13
C GLY A 118 12.50 15.49 3.48
N ILE A 119 11.48 14.86 4.10
CA ILE A 119 11.62 14.06 5.32
C ILE A 119 10.84 12.76 5.17
N GLY A 120 11.54 11.65 5.07
CA GLY A 120 10.99 10.31 5.07
C GLY A 120 11.13 9.66 6.44
N VAL A 121 10.01 9.27 7.07
CA VAL A 121 9.97 8.67 8.40
C VAL A 121 9.42 7.25 8.33
N ALA A 122 10.21 6.26 8.72
CA ALA A 122 9.76 4.89 8.85
C ALA A 122 9.12 4.64 10.22
N MET A 123 8.04 3.86 10.22
CA MET A 123 7.47 3.33 11.46
C MET A 123 8.41 2.25 12.03
N ALA A 124 8.49 2.09 13.36
CA ALA A 124 9.35 1.06 13.96
C ALA A 124 8.99 -0.39 13.54
N ASN A 125 7.72 -0.61 13.13
CA ASN A 125 7.25 -1.89 12.59
C ASN A 125 7.42 -2.00 11.06
N ALA A 126 8.16 -1.08 10.42
CA ALA A 126 8.30 -1.05 8.98
C ALA A 126 9.18 -2.22 8.45
N GLU A 127 8.97 -2.54 7.18
CA GLU A 127 9.79 -3.51 6.45
C GLU A 127 11.26 -3.05 6.40
N PRO A 128 12.24 -3.99 6.39
CA PRO A 128 13.67 -3.64 6.48
C PRO A 128 14.15 -2.66 5.41
N GLU A 129 13.60 -2.73 4.21
CA GLU A 129 13.95 -1.82 3.11
C GLU A 129 13.42 -0.40 3.33
N VAL A 130 12.27 -0.24 3.98
CA VAL A 130 11.71 1.07 4.35
C VAL A 130 12.51 1.68 5.49
N LEU A 131 12.84 0.89 6.53
CA LEU A 131 13.73 1.31 7.62
C LEU A 131 15.08 1.81 7.11
N LYS A 132 15.66 1.14 6.11
CA LYS A 132 16.95 1.51 5.52
C LYS A 132 16.90 2.78 4.68
N ALA A 133 15.76 3.06 4.07
CA ALA A 133 15.60 4.19 3.14
C ALA A 133 15.17 5.49 3.81
N ALA A 134 14.60 5.42 5.02
CA ALA A 134 14.08 6.57 5.73
C ALA A 134 15.18 7.40 6.40
N ASP A 135 14.94 8.71 6.53
CA ASP A 135 15.80 9.64 7.26
C ASP A 135 15.68 9.43 8.77
N PHE A 136 14.49 9.10 9.23
CA PHE A 136 14.19 8.88 10.65
C PHE A 136 13.34 7.62 10.86
N VAL A 137 13.43 7.07 12.07
CA VAL A 137 12.56 5.98 12.53
C VAL A 137 11.79 6.46 13.75
N THR A 138 10.47 6.39 13.68
CA THR A 138 9.59 6.70 14.81
C THR A 138 9.11 5.42 15.51
N LYS A 139 8.27 5.56 16.53
CA LYS A 139 7.62 4.43 17.21
C LYS A 139 6.70 3.67 16.26
N SER A 140 6.25 2.49 16.68
CA SER A 140 5.30 1.70 15.91
C SER A 140 3.93 2.37 15.79
N ASN A 141 3.11 1.88 14.86
CA ASN A 141 1.71 2.29 14.70
C ASN A 141 0.87 2.06 15.97
N ASN A 142 1.24 1.07 16.81
CA ASN A 142 0.56 0.78 18.07
C ASN A 142 0.97 1.69 19.23
N GLU A 143 2.03 2.49 19.05
CA GLU A 143 2.63 3.36 20.06
C GLU A 143 2.49 4.84 19.72
N ASN A 144 1.53 5.19 18.86
CA ASN A 144 1.30 6.55 18.37
C ASN A 144 2.55 7.18 17.72
N GLY A 145 3.24 6.40 16.86
CA GLY A 145 4.51 6.82 16.26
C GLY A 145 4.42 8.12 15.48
N VAL A 146 3.39 8.29 14.62
CA VAL A 146 3.20 9.52 13.84
C VAL A 146 2.99 10.73 14.75
N GLY A 147 2.01 10.66 15.66
CA GLY A 147 1.69 11.77 16.56
C GLY A 147 2.84 12.11 17.49
N GLY A 148 3.52 11.08 18.04
CA GLY A 148 4.69 11.26 18.89
C GLY A 148 5.85 11.95 18.16
N PHE A 149 6.11 11.59 16.91
CA PHE A 149 7.16 12.20 16.10
C PHE A 149 6.87 13.68 15.83
N LEU A 150 5.63 14.00 15.38
CA LEU A 150 5.22 15.36 15.08
C LEU A 150 5.26 16.33 16.27
N VAL A 151 5.08 15.82 17.48
CA VAL A 151 5.11 16.64 18.73
C VAL A 151 6.53 16.79 19.29
N SER A 152 7.39 15.80 19.05
CA SER A 152 8.75 15.76 19.66
C SER A 152 9.87 16.25 18.77
N ALA A 153 9.62 16.48 17.48
CA ALA A 153 10.65 16.90 16.55
C ALA A 153 10.79 18.43 16.56
N ASP A 154 11.94 18.89 16.98
CA ASP A 154 12.46 20.21 16.64
C ASP A 154 13.00 20.09 15.20
N TYR A 155 12.18 20.50 14.23
CA TYR A 155 12.56 20.49 12.80
C TYR A 155 13.46 21.65 12.44
#